data_ec55d288424151003488303f388e1f2f
#
_entry.id   ec55d288424151003488303f388e1f2f
#
_cell.length_a   1.000
_cell.length_b   1.000
_cell.length_c   1.000
_cell.angle_alpha   90.00
_cell.angle_beta   90.00
_cell.angle_gamma   90.00
#
_symmetry.space_group_name_H-M   'P 1'
#
loop_
_entity.id
_entity.type
_entity.pdbx_description
1 polymer ?
#
loop_
_entity_poly.entity_id
_entity_poly.type
_entity_poly.pdbx_seq_one_letter_code
_entity_poly.pdbx_strand_id
1 'polypeptide(L)'
;MATIAFVSGGIVNIILDYVFIYQFGWGMAGAAIATVMSPLTSLILITLHKWSPQRVLRFEKFKVKFQDVREIMSIGFSSFLNEFSSAFVMFLFNIVLLNLVGHVAISAYAIVANLNIIVIAIFTGIGQGAQPLLSRYYGLGETKVLRKFVKLSFITYLVAGFLFFLISQVFTGQIIEVFNSEGNDQLAQITRTAIRLYAISFLFTGLNFMGIYYFSAVRKPKMALMISSLRGFFLIVPVLFILVKLLGLTGVWLAMPVVEFVTFGLMLVGYLAYRNYLKKREAVT
;
A
#
# COMPACT_ATOMS: atom_id res chain seq x y z
N MET A 1 13.91 11.34 -14.98
CA MET A 1 13.88 10.19 -15.93
C MET A 1 13.00 9.04 -15.40
N ALA A 2 13.26 8.44 -14.23
CA ALA A 2 12.42 7.31 -13.75
C ALA A 2 10.92 7.65 -13.69
N THR A 3 10.54 8.78 -13.09
CA THR A 3 9.15 9.23 -13.01
C THR A 3 8.51 9.36 -14.39
N ILE A 4 9.22 9.97 -15.35
CA ILE A 4 8.74 10.11 -16.73
C ILE A 4 8.52 8.73 -17.36
N ALA A 5 9.47 7.81 -17.18
CA ALA A 5 9.36 6.46 -17.73
C ALA A 5 8.13 5.70 -17.18
N PHE A 6 7.88 5.77 -15.87
CA PHE A 6 6.71 5.13 -15.24
C PHE A 6 5.40 5.77 -15.69
N VAL A 7 5.32 7.10 -15.73
CA VAL A 7 4.13 7.82 -16.21
C VAL A 7 3.86 7.49 -17.68
N SER A 8 4.90 7.50 -18.53
CA SER A 8 4.75 7.12 -19.95
C SER A 8 4.29 5.67 -20.10
N GLY A 9 4.81 4.73 -19.29
CA GLY A 9 4.34 3.36 -19.29
C GLY A 9 2.84 3.25 -18.94
N GLY A 10 2.38 4.00 -17.92
CA GLY A 10 0.97 4.06 -17.57
C GLY A 10 0.07 4.66 -18.67
N ILE A 11 0.52 5.73 -19.32
CA ILE A 11 -0.20 6.32 -20.45
C ILE A 11 -0.29 5.32 -21.63
N VAL A 12 0.81 4.64 -21.95
CA VAL A 12 0.83 3.60 -23.00
C VAL A 12 -0.13 2.46 -22.65
N ASN A 13 -0.19 2.05 -21.39
CA ASN A 13 -1.16 1.03 -20.96
C ASN A 13 -2.60 1.45 -21.28
N ILE A 14 -3.01 2.66 -20.85
CA ILE A 14 -4.37 3.17 -21.08
C ILE A 14 -4.69 3.22 -22.59
N ILE A 15 -3.75 3.71 -23.42
CA ILE A 15 -3.95 3.77 -24.86
C ILE A 15 -4.08 2.38 -25.48
N LEU A 16 -3.21 1.44 -25.07
CA LEU A 16 -3.22 0.09 -25.61
C LEU A 16 -4.43 -0.72 -25.13
N ASP A 17 -4.90 -0.51 -23.89
CA ASP A 17 -6.14 -1.09 -23.39
C ASP A 17 -7.32 -0.66 -24.27
N TYR A 18 -7.42 0.63 -24.57
CA TYR A 18 -8.47 1.13 -25.46
C TYR A 18 -8.39 0.50 -26.86
N VAL A 19 -7.21 0.46 -27.46
CA VAL A 19 -7.00 -0.08 -28.82
C VAL A 19 -7.26 -1.58 -28.87
N PHE A 20 -6.70 -2.35 -27.94
CA PHE A 20 -6.78 -3.81 -28.01
C PHE A 20 -8.15 -4.35 -27.59
N ILE A 21 -8.79 -3.71 -26.60
CA ILE A 21 -10.12 -4.16 -26.13
C ILE A 21 -11.21 -3.68 -27.08
N TYR A 22 -11.25 -2.38 -27.42
CA TYR A 22 -12.38 -1.80 -28.13
C TYR A 22 -12.21 -1.81 -29.66
N GLN A 23 -11.01 -1.53 -30.20
CA GLN A 23 -10.82 -1.48 -31.64
C GLN A 23 -10.53 -2.85 -32.25
N PHE A 24 -9.68 -3.65 -31.59
CA PHE A 24 -9.32 -5.00 -32.09
C PHE A 24 -10.22 -6.08 -31.54
N GLY A 25 -11.04 -5.82 -30.51
CA GLY A 25 -11.97 -6.78 -29.94
C GLY A 25 -11.29 -7.95 -29.22
N TRP A 26 -10.02 -7.80 -28.80
CA TRP A 26 -9.27 -8.90 -28.14
C TRP A 26 -9.70 -9.17 -26.69
N GLY A 27 -10.61 -8.35 -26.14
CA GLY A 27 -11.14 -8.53 -24.78
C GLY A 27 -10.06 -8.66 -23.71
N MET A 28 -10.16 -9.70 -22.87
CA MET A 28 -9.22 -9.96 -21.76
C MET A 28 -7.78 -10.20 -22.22
N ALA A 29 -7.59 -10.82 -23.38
CA ALA A 29 -6.24 -11.04 -23.94
C ALA A 29 -5.58 -9.71 -24.32
N GLY A 30 -6.35 -8.79 -24.89
CA GLY A 30 -5.89 -7.43 -25.20
C GLY A 30 -5.45 -6.66 -23.97
N ALA A 31 -6.25 -6.70 -22.89
CA ALA A 31 -5.92 -6.09 -21.59
C ALA A 31 -4.62 -6.67 -21.01
N ALA A 32 -4.45 -8.00 -21.07
CA ALA A 32 -3.23 -8.64 -20.57
C ALA A 32 -1.98 -8.19 -21.34
N ILE A 33 -2.07 -8.09 -22.66
CA ILE A 33 -0.96 -7.62 -23.51
C ILE A 33 -0.63 -6.15 -23.20
N ALA A 34 -1.63 -5.27 -23.11
CA ALA A 34 -1.43 -3.86 -22.78
C ALA A 34 -0.75 -3.69 -21.40
N THR A 35 -1.15 -4.49 -20.41
CA THR A 35 -0.54 -4.51 -19.07
C THR A 35 0.94 -4.90 -19.12
N VAL A 36 1.33 -5.86 -19.96
CA VAL A 36 2.75 -6.25 -20.14
C VAL A 36 3.54 -5.17 -20.89
N MET A 37 2.93 -4.47 -21.84
CA MET A 37 3.60 -3.42 -22.61
C MET A 37 3.97 -2.19 -21.77
N SER A 38 3.22 -1.90 -20.69
CA SER A 38 3.49 -0.78 -19.79
C SER A 38 4.90 -0.83 -19.14
N PRO A 39 5.27 -1.89 -18.41
CA PRO A 39 6.61 -1.99 -17.84
C PRO A 39 7.71 -2.13 -18.90
N LEU A 40 7.42 -2.73 -20.06
CA LEU A 40 8.37 -2.77 -21.19
C LEU A 40 8.68 -1.37 -21.72
N THR A 41 7.67 -0.52 -21.88
CA THR A 41 7.85 0.89 -22.28
C THR A 41 8.70 1.63 -21.25
N SER A 42 8.40 1.45 -19.96
CA SER A 42 9.17 2.04 -18.87
C SER A 42 10.63 1.56 -18.89
N LEU A 43 10.87 0.28 -19.13
CA LEU A 43 12.21 -0.31 -19.24
C LEU A 43 12.99 0.30 -20.41
N ILE A 44 12.37 0.41 -21.58
CA ILE A 44 12.99 1.03 -22.76
C ILE A 44 13.40 2.47 -22.45
N LEU A 45 12.51 3.27 -21.88
CA LEU A 45 12.78 4.67 -21.55
C LEU A 45 13.89 4.81 -20.48
N ILE A 46 13.94 3.92 -19.48
CA ILE A 46 15.01 3.91 -18.48
C ILE A 46 16.35 3.51 -19.11
N THR A 47 16.36 2.54 -20.03
CA THR A 47 17.60 2.12 -20.70
C THR A 47 18.16 3.19 -21.62
N LEU A 48 17.30 4.05 -22.20
CA LEU A 48 17.75 5.23 -22.97
C LEU A 48 18.56 6.23 -22.12
N HIS A 49 18.38 6.21 -20.78
CA HIS A 49 19.21 7.01 -19.87
C HIS A 49 20.72 6.62 -19.90
N LYS A 50 21.05 5.45 -20.43
CA LYS A 50 22.46 5.04 -20.68
C LYS A 50 23.24 6.06 -21.50
N TRP A 51 22.55 6.80 -22.38
CA TRP A 51 23.15 7.82 -23.24
C TRP A 51 23.16 9.24 -22.63
N SER A 52 22.59 9.41 -21.43
CA SER A 52 22.58 10.70 -20.75
C SER A 52 23.96 11.01 -20.15
N PRO A 53 24.45 12.28 -20.27
CA PRO A 53 25.68 12.72 -19.59
C PRO A 53 25.60 12.62 -18.05
N GLN A 54 24.39 12.67 -17.50
CA GLN A 54 24.10 12.62 -16.05
C GLN A 54 23.91 11.20 -15.52
N ARG A 55 24.33 10.17 -16.28
CA ARG A 55 24.19 8.78 -15.85
C ARG A 55 25.00 8.51 -14.58
N VAL A 56 24.34 7.97 -13.57
CA VAL A 56 24.96 7.48 -12.33
C VAL A 56 25.25 5.98 -12.40
N LEU A 57 24.38 5.22 -13.08
CA LEU A 57 24.52 3.78 -13.22
C LEU A 57 25.39 3.44 -14.42
N ARG A 58 26.40 2.61 -14.19
CA ARG A 58 27.30 2.05 -15.21
C ARG A 58 27.21 0.54 -15.18
N PHE A 59 27.19 -0.08 -16.37
CA PHE A 59 27.31 -1.54 -16.47
C PHE A 59 28.78 -1.91 -16.38
N GLU A 60 29.18 -2.53 -15.28
CA GLU A 60 30.52 -3.04 -15.07
C GLU A 60 30.49 -4.54 -14.83
N LYS A 61 31.50 -5.24 -15.30
CA LYS A 61 31.68 -6.66 -14.99
C LYS A 61 32.14 -6.79 -13.54
N PHE A 62 31.32 -7.38 -12.70
CA PHE A 62 31.66 -7.64 -11.30
C PHE A 62 31.44 -9.12 -10.96
N LYS A 63 32.17 -9.61 -9.96
CA LYS A 63 31.98 -10.96 -9.43
C LYS A 63 30.91 -10.89 -8.34
N VAL A 64 29.80 -11.56 -8.57
CA VAL A 64 28.71 -11.68 -7.59
C VAL A 64 29.20 -12.55 -6.43
N LYS A 65 29.18 -12.02 -5.21
CA LYS A 65 29.45 -12.79 -4.00
C LYS A 65 28.16 -13.36 -3.44
N PHE A 66 28.22 -14.55 -2.84
CA PHE A 66 27.04 -15.16 -2.21
C PHE A 66 26.39 -14.26 -1.15
N GLN A 67 27.19 -13.45 -0.46
CA GLN A 67 26.70 -12.49 0.51
C GLN A 67 25.82 -11.41 -0.11
N ASP A 68 26.18 -10.91 -1.30
CA ASP A 68 25.40 -9.91 -2.04
C ASP A 68 24.02 -10.48 -2.45
N VAL A 69 24.03 -11.74 -2.93
CA VAL A 69 22.79 -12.47 -3.27
C VAL A 69 21.91 -12.64 -2.05
N ARG A 70 22.47 -13.05 -0.91
CA ARG A 70 21.73 -13.23 0.34
C ARG A 70 21.09 -11.92 0.81
N GLU A 71 21.81 -10.80 0.69
CA GLU A 71 21.30 -9.49 1.07
C GLU A 71 20.15 -9.05 0.16
N ILE A 72 20.32 -9.19 -1.16
CA ILE A 72 19.25 -8.91 -2.15
C ILE A 72 18.02 -9.77 -1.90
N MET A 73 18.20 -11.07 -1.68
CA MET A 73 17.09 -12.00 -1.39
C MET A 73 16.38 -11.65 -0.09
N SER A 74 17.12 -11.24 0.95
CA SER A 74 16.51 -10.82 2.23
C SER A 74 15.63 -9.58 2.08
N ILE A 75 16.07 -8.59 1.30
CA ILE A 75 15.31 -7.38 1.02
C ILE A 75 14.11 -7.71 0.12
N GLY A 76 14.33 -8.50 -0.94
CA GLY A 76 13.28 -8.94 -1.87
C GLY A 76 12.19 -9.77 -1.19
N PHE A 77 12.57 -10.65 -0.26
CA PHE A 77 11.61 -11.44 0.52
C PHE A 77 10.69 -10.56 1.38
N SER A 78 11.20 -9.44 1.90
CA SER A 78 10.37 -8.48 2.63
C SER A 78 9.32 -7.83 1.74
N SER A 79 9.69 -7.46 0.53
CA SER A 79 8.76 -6.91 -0.46
C SER A 79 7.74 -7.96 -0.92
N PHE A 80 8.21 -9.20 -1.17
CA PHE A 80 7.33 -10.32 -1.49
C PHE A 80 6.28 -10.55 -0.39
N LEU A 81 6.69 -10.58 0.89
CA LEU A 81 5.76 -10.75 2.00
C LEU A 81 4.70 -9.63 2.05
N ASN A 82 5.08 -8.41 1.73
CA ASN A 82 4.13 -7.29 1.71
C ASN A 82 3.07 -7.46 0.60
N GLU A 83 3.49 -7.79 -0.62
CA GLU A 83 2.57 -8.04 -1.74
C GLU A 83 1.71 -9.28 -1.51
N PHE A 84 2.33 -10.37 -1.04
CA PHE A 84 1.62 -11.60 -0.71
C PHE A 84 0.58 -11.39 0.41
N SER A 85 0.89 -10.55 1.40
CA SER A 85 -0.07 -10.17 2.45
C SER A 85 -1.33 -9.54 1.88
N SER A 86 -1.19 -8.64 0.91
CA SER A 86 -2.34 -7.97 0.28
C SER A 86 -3.23 -8.97 -0.47
N ALA A 87 -2.62 -9.88 -1.23
CA ALA A 87 -3.34 -10.94 -1.93
C ALA A 87 -4.01 -11.92 -0.95
N PHE A 88 -3.32 -12.26 0.15
CA PHE A 88 -3.85 -13.14 1.19
C PHE A 88 -5.06 -12.55 1.89
N VAL A 89 -5.01 -11.26 2.26
CA VAL A 89 -6.16 -10.55 2.85
C VAL A 89 -7.35 -10.57 1.90
N MET A 90 -7.13 -10.25 0.61
CA MET A 90 -8.19 -10.28 -0.40
C MET A 90 -8.82 -11.67 -0.53
N PHE A 91 -8.00 -12.72 -0.58
CA PHE A 91 -8.46 -14.12 -0.64
C PHE A 91 -9.27 -14.50 0.60
N LEU A 92 -8.79 -14.14 1.79
CA LEU A 92 -9.46 -14.42 3.06
C LEU A 92 -10.84 -13.76 3.15
N PHE A 93 -10.92 -12.47 2.77
CA PHE A 93 -12.19 -11.74 2.74
C PHE A 93 -13.19 -12.37 1.75
N ASN A 94 -12.73 -12.73 0.56
CA ASN A 94 -13.59 -13.37 -0.45
C ASN A 94 -14.18 -14.69 0.05
N ILE A 95 -13.36 -15.56 0.68
CA ILE A 95 -13.86 -16.83 1.25
C ILE A 95 -14.90 -16.58 2.35
N VAL A 96 -14.59 -15.67 3.26
CA VAL A 96 -15.50 -15.38 4.40
C VAL A 96 -16.81 -14.79 3.91
N LEU A 97 -16.77 -13.83 2.97
CA LEU A 97 -17.95 -13.19 2.42
C LEU A 97 -18.80 -14.15 1.58
N LEU A 98 -18.15 -15.04 0.81
CA LEU A 98 -18.83 -16.07 0.05
C LEU A 98 -19.68 -16.98 0.94
N ASN A 99 -19.10 -17.42 2.06
CA ASN A 99 -19.76 -18.31 3.00
C ASN A 99 -20.85 -17.61 3.84
N LEU A 100 -20.74 -16.30 4.09
CA LEU A 100 -21.70 -15.57 4.90
C LEU A 100 -22.95 -15.11 4.13
N VAL A 101 -22.77 -14.59 2.92
CA VAL A 101 -23.83 -13.88 2.17
C VAL A 101 -23.87 -14.34 0.70
N GLY A 102 -22.75 -14.84 0.15
CA GLY A 102 -22.64 -15.23 -1.24
C GLY A 102 -22.05 -14.16 -2.15
N HIS A 103 -22.30 -14.28 -3.46
CA HIS A 103 -21.63 -13.48 -4.50
C HIS A 103 -21.86 -11.97 -4.40
N VAL A 104 -23.05 -11.52 -3.92
CA VAL A 104 -23.36 -10.11 -3.77
C VAL A 104 -22.41 -9.41 -2.79
N ALA A 105 -22.03 -10.09 -1.70
CA ALA A 105 -21.07 -9.53 -0.73
C ALA A 105 -19.64 -9.48 -1.29
N ILE A 106 -19.26 -10.43 -2.15
CA ILE A 106 -17.98 -10.39 -2.87
C ILE A 106 -17.94 -9.18 -3.81
N SER A 107 -19.03 -8.93 -4.56
CA SER A 107 -19.15 -7.75 -5.43
C SER A 107 -19.05 -6.44 -4.63
N ALA A 108 -19.69 -6.37 -3.45
CA ALA A 108 -19.56 -5.23 -2.55
C ALA A 108 -18.11 -5.04 -2.07
N TYR A 109 -17.43 -6.13 -1.73
CA TYR A 109 -16.02 -6.08 -1.34
C TYR A 109 -15.09 -5.66 -2.49
N ALA A 110 -15.37 -6.08 -3.72
CA ALA A 110 -14.62 -5.64 -4.88
C ALA A 110 -14.62 -4.11 -5.04
N ILE A 111 -15.75 -3.45 -4.77
CA ILE A 111 -15.84 -1.98 -4.77
C ILE A 111 -14.95 -1.39 -3.67
N VAL A 112 -15.04 -1.90 -2.45
CA VAL A 112 -14.20 -1.47 -1.31
C VAL A 112 -12.72 -1.72 -1.59
N ALA A 113 -12.37 -2.85 -2.18
CA ALA A 113 -10.99 -3.19 -2.53
C ALA A 113 -10.39 -2.24 -3.58
N ASN A 114 -11.19 -1.84 -4.59
CA ASN A 114 -10.75 -0.84 -5.57
C ASN A 114 -10.47 0.53 -4.91
N LEU A 115 -11.32 0.98 -3.99
CA LEU A 115 -11.06 2.18 -3.21
C LEU A 115 -9.78 2.06 -2.39
N ASN A 116 -9.59 0.91 -1.73
CA ASN A 116 -8.41 0.65 -0.93
C ASN A 116 -7.11 0.66 -1.77
N ILE A 117 -7.13 0.14 -3.00
CA ILE A 117 -5.99 0.18 -3.92
C ILE A 117 -5.58 1.63 -4.20
N ILE A 118 -6.54 2.52 -4.49
CA ILE A 118 -6.28 3.95 -4.74
C ILE A 118 -5.63 4.59 -3.50
N VAL A 119 -6.19 4.34 -2.32
CA VAL A 119 -5.69 4.88 -1.04
C VAL A 119 -4.26 4.40 -0.77
N ILE A 120 -4.01 3.11 -0.92
CA ILE A 120 -2.67 2.51 -0.75
C ILE A 120 -1.67 3.09 -1.75
N ALA A 121 -2.05 3.27 -3.01
CA ALA A 121 -1.18 3.85 -4.03
C ALA A 121 -0.72 5.27 -3.65
N ILE A 122 -1.63 6.09 -3.12
CA ILE A 122 -1.30 7.46 -2.67
C ILE A 122 -0.42 7.43 -1.42
N PHE A 123 -0.73 6.60 -0.42
CA PHE A 123 0.14 6.45 0.75
C PHE A 123 1.54 5.94 0.39
N THR A 124 1.62 5.00 -0.54
CA THR A 124 2.90 4.52 -1.09
C THR A 124 3.67 5.64 -1.78
N GLY A 125 3.00 6.46 -2.60
CA GLY A 125 3.61 7.62 -3.26
C GLY A 125 4.17 8.65 -2.27
N ILE A 126 3.41 8.99 -1.22
CA ILE A 126 3.86 9.87 -0.14
C ILE A 126 5.10 9.29 0.54
N GLY A 127 5.09 7.99 0.83
CA GLY A 127 6.19 7.29 1.49
C GLY A 127 7.46 7.25 0.64
N GLN A 128 7.33 6.88 -0.62
CA GLN A 128 8.44 6.84 -1.57
C GLN A 128 9.07 8.23 -1.80
N GLY A 129 8.26 9.30 -1.74
CA GLY A 129 8.75 10.68 -1.81
C GLY A 129 9.48 11.12 -0.53
N ALA A 130 8.99 10.71 0.64
CA ALA A 130 9.56 11.08 1.93
C ALA A 130 10.83 10.28 2.30
N GLN A 131 10.89 8.99 1.92
CA GLN A 131 11.93 8.06 2.34
C GLN A 131 13.36 8.51 1.99
N PRO A 132 13.67 9.02 0.79
CA PRO A 132 15.03 9.50 0.47
C PRO A 132 15.48 10.65 1.36
N LEU A 133 14.57 11.58 1.71
CA LEU A 133 14.87 12.70 2.59
C LEU A 133 15.14 12.21 4.02
N LEU A 134 14.28 11.32 4.53
CA LEU A 134 14.46 10.72 5.86
C LEU A 134 15.79 9.95 5.94
N SER A 135 16.13 9.14 4.93
CA SER A 135 17.38 8.39 4.87
C SER A 135 18.60 9.30 4.81
N ARG A 136 18.54 10.37 4.02
CA ARG A 136 19.63 11.34 3.89
C ARG A 136 19.95 12.00 5.22
N TYR A 137 18.95 12.62 5.86
CA TYR A 137 19.16 13.36 7.10
C TYR A 137 19.46 12.46 8.29
N TYR A 138 18.97 11.22 8.27
CA TYR A 138 19.41 10.20 9.22
C TYR A 138 20.89 9.83 9.04
N GLY A 139 21.35 9.66 7.80
CA GLY A 139 22.75 9.35 7.48
C GLY A 139 23.73 10.49 7.83
N LEU A 140 23.29 11.74 7.70
CA LEU A 140 24.08 12.93 8.06
C LEU A 140 24.08 13.20 9.58
N GLY A 141 23.29 12.48 10.40
CA GLY A 141 23.16 12.73 11.82
C GLY A 141 22.39 14.02 12.19
N GLU A 142 21.74 14.66 11.21
CA GLU A 142 20.99 15.90 11.40
C GLU A 142 19.62 15.66 12.06
N THR A 143 19.64 15.32 13.36
CA THR A 143 18.45 14.91 14.11
C THR A 143 17.35 15.95 14.16
N LYS A 144 17.69 17.26 14.19
CA LYS A 144 16.71 18.36 14.20
C LYS A 144 15.93 18.42 12.89
N VAL A 145 16.62 18.31 11.75
CA VAL A 145 16.01 18.33 10.42
C VAL A 145 15.20 17.04 10.20
N LEU A 146 15.74 15.89 10.59
CA LEU A 146 15.03 14.62 10.54
C LEU A 146 13.69 14.67 11.28
N ARG A 147 13.67 15.21 12.53
CA ARG A 147 12.42 15.37 13.31
C ARG A 147 11.40 16.26 12.60
N LYS A 148 11.84 17.30 11.91
CA LYS A 148 10.96 18.18 11.13
C LYS A 148 10.30 17.41 9.97
N PHE A 149 11.07 16.61 9.23
CA PHE A 149 10.54 15.79 8.15
C PHE A 149 9.62 14.68 8.66
N VAL A 150 9.94 14.02 9.78
CA VAL A 150 9.06 13.04 10.43
C VAL A 150 7.73 13.68 10.82
N LYS A 151 7.74 14.87 11.42
CA LYS A 151 6.52 15.61 11.79
C LYS A 151 5.70 15.97 10.54
N LEU A 152 6.36 16.47 9.49
CA LEU A 152 5.69 16.81 8.25
C LEU A 152 5.05 15.57 7.60
N SER A 153 5.79 14.47 7.51
CA SER A 153 5.26 13.20 7.02
C SER A 153 4.05 12.74 7.83
N PHE A 154 4.13 12.79 9.16
CA PHE A 154 3.02 12.42 10.04
C PHE A 154 1.76 13.24 9.74
N ILE A 155 1.91 14.57 9.62
CA ILE A 155 0.78 15.45 9.31
C ILE A 155 0.22 15.15 7.91
N THR A 156 1.09 14.95 6.91
CA THR A 156 0.66 14.62 5.54
C THR A 156 -0.15 13.33 5.49
N TYR A 157 0.32 12.26 6.15
CA TYR A 157 -0.41 11.00 6.20
C TYR A 157 -1.73 11.10 6.97
N LEU A 158 -1.74 11.84 8.08
CA LEU A 158 -2.95 12.07 8.87
C LEU A 158 -4.00 12.83 8.07
N VAL A 159 -3.60 13.91 7.40
CA VAL A 159 -4.50 14.71 6.55
C VAL A 159 -5.00 13.89 5.37
N ALA A 160 -4.12 13.17 4.68
CA ALA A 160 -4.52 12.31 3.56
C ALA A 160 -5.48 11.20 4.00
N GLY A 161 -5.20 10.52 5.12
CA GLY A 161 -6.09 9.49 5.68
C GLY A 161 -7.46 10.04 6.06
N PHE A 162 -7.49 11.23 6.69
CA PHE A 162 -8.73 11.92 7.04
C PHE A 162 -9.52 12.35 5.79
N LEU A 163 -8.85 12.86 4.77
CA LEU A 163 -9.50 13.22 3.50
C LEU A 163 -10.11 12.00 2.83
N PHE A 164 -9.41 10.87 2.74
CA PHE A 164 -9.96 9.65 2.17
C PHE A 164 -11.13 9.11 2.97
N PHE A 165 -11.04 9.16 4.29
CA PHE A 165 -12.17 8.83 5.15
C PHE A 165 -13.38 9.72 4.85
N LEU A 166 -13.22 11.04 4.82
CA LEU A 166 -14.30 11.99 4.53
C LEU A 166 -14.88 11.78 3.13
N ILE A 167 -14.06 11.66 2.11
CA ILE A 167 -14.48 11.41 0.73
C ILE A 167 -15.31 10.13 0.67
N SER A 168 -14.86 9.06 1.32
CA SER A 168 -15.60 7.80 1.37
C SER A 168 -16.95 7.92 2.08
N GLN A 169 -17.05 8.75 3.13
CA GLN A 169 -18.32 8.97 3.84
C GLN A 169 -19.30 9.82 3.03
N VAL A 170 -18.81 10.93 2.47
CA VAL A 170 -19.65 11.92 1.76
C VAL A 170 -20.11 11.40 0.41
N PHE A 171 -19.21 10.79 -0.35
CA PHE A 171 -19.46 10.34 -1.73
C PHE A 171 -19.84 8.85 -1.82
N THR A 172 -20.21 8.21 -0.71
CA THR A 172 -20.62 6.78 -0.71
C THR A 172 -21.69 6.48 -1.77
N GLY A 173 -22.70 7.35 -1.94
CA GLY A 173 -23.77 7.16 -2.93
C GLY A 173 -23.24 7.17 -4.35
N GLN A 174 -22.48 8.20 -4.72
CA GLN A 174 -21.89 8.36 -6.04
C GLN A 174 -20.93 7.22 -6.38
N ILE A 175 -20.12 6.77 -5.39
CA ILE A 175 -19.24 5.61 -5.58
C ILE A 175 -20.06 4.37 -5.92
N ILE A 176 -21.18 4.13 -5.22
CA ILE A 176 -22.03 2.98 -5.48
C ILE A 176 -22.65 3.07 -6.88
N GLU A 177 -23.17 4.23 -7.29
CA GLU A 177 -23.76 4.44 -8.60
C GLU A 177 -22.80 4.09 -9.75
N VAL A 178 -21.53 4.45 -9.63
CA VAL A 178 -20.51 4.13 -10.65
C VAL A 178 -20.32 2.63 -10.85
N PHE A 179 -20.43 1.82 -9.78
CA PHE A 179 -20.18 0.39 -9.82
C PHE A 179 -21.44 -0.48 -9.85
N ASN A 180 -22.62 0.10 -9.59
CA ASN A 180 -23.89 -0.61 -9.55
C ASN A 180 -24.80 -0.18 -10.73
N SER A 181 -24.30 -0.36 -11.94
CA SER A 181 -25.02 0.00 -13.18
C SER A 181 -26.36 -0.76 -13.37
N GLU A 182 -26.48 -1.94 -12.76
CA GLU A 182 -27.67 -2.78 -12.83
C GLU A 182 -28.76 -2.37 -11.80
N GLY A 183 -28.48 -1.41 -10.91
CA GLY A 183 -29.44 -0.93 -9.91
C GLY A 183 -29.81 -1.98 -8.85
N ASN A 184 -28.90 -2.88 -8.49
CA ASN A 184 -29.15 -3.91 -7.48
C ASN A 184 -29.20 -3.29 -6.07
N ASP A 185 -30.38 -3.22 -5.46
CA ASP A 185 -30.59 -2.62 -4.14
C ASP A 185 -29.86 -3.35 -3.00
N GLN A 186 -29.77 -4.68 -3.08
CA GLN A 186 -29.06 -5.47 -2.08
C GLN A 186 -27.55 -5.17 -2.11
N LEU A 187 -26.97 -5.10 -3.30
CA LEU A 187 -25.58 -4.69 -3.50
C LEU A 187 -25.34 -3.29 -2.93
N ALA A 188 -26.23 -2.33 -3.24
CA ALA A 188 -26.12 -0.96 -2.77
C ALA A 188 -26.13 -0.84 -1.24
N GLN A 189 -27.03 -1.56 -0.56
CA GLN A 189 -27.12 -1.56 0.90
C GLN A 189 -25.89 -2.16 1.56
N ILE A 190 -25.42 -3.32 1.07
CA ILE A 190 -24.21 -3.98 1.61
C ILE A 190 -22.99 -3.09 1.37
N THR A 191 -22.84 -2.56 0.15
CA THR A 191 -21.69 -1.71 -0.21
C THR A 191 -21.66 -0.41 0.61
N ARG A 192 -22.81 0.20 0.86
CA ARG A 192 -22.93 1.41 1.69
C ARG A 192 -22.38 1.17 3.10
N THR A 193 -22.79 0.07 3.72
CA THR A 193 -22.30 -0.31 5.05
C THR A 193 -20.81 -0.66 5.00
N ALA A 194 -20.39 -1.40 3.98
CA ALA A 194 -19.01 -1.78 3.77
C ALA A 194 -18.07 -0.58 3.65
N ILE A 195 -18.38 0.38 2.75
CA ILE A 195 -17.56 1.59 2.55
C ILE A 195 -17.47 2.39 3.85
N ARG A 196 -18.60 2.64 4.51
CA ARG A 196 -18.64 3.48 5.72
C ARG A 196 -17.79 2.93 6.85
N LEU A 197 -17.85 1.62 7.09
CA LEU A 197 -17.12 0.98 8.16
C LEU A 197 -15.65 0.77 7.77
N TYR A 198 -15.40 0.25 6.57
CA TYR A 198 -14.04 -0.02 6.13
C TYR A 198 -13.18 1.25 6.02
N ALA A 199 -13.76 2.36 5.57
CA ALA A 199 -13.04 3.62 5.40
C ALA A 199 -12.44 4.17 6.72
N ILE A 200 -12.93 3.75 7.89
CA ILE A 200 -12.31 4.08 9.18
C ILE A 200 -10.85 3.59 9.22
N SER A 201 -10.54 2.49 8.51
CA SER A 201 -9.17 1.98 8.43
C SER A 201 -8.20 2.99 7.82
N PHE A 202 -8.64 3.84 6.88
CA PHE A 202 -7.78 4.79 6.18
C PHE A 202 -7.10 5.79 7.10
N LEU A 203 -7.72 6.10 8.25
CA LEU A 203 -7.14 6.97 9.28
C LEU A 203 -5.84 6.38 9.86
N PHE A 204 -5.81 5.06 10.04
CA PHE A 204 -4.69 4.36 10.66
C PHE A 204 -3.74 3.76 9.62
N THR A 205 -4.25 3.35 8.46
CA THR A 205 -3.46 2.80 7.35
C THR A 205 -2.35 3.77 6.96
N GLY A 206 -2.68 5.07 6.75
CA GLY A 206 -1.67 6.08 6.43
C GLY A 206 -0.56 6.17 7.49
N LEU A 207 -0.91 6.16 8.77
CA LEU A 207 0.04 6.23 9.87
C LEU A 207 0.92 4.98 9.96
N ASN A 208 0.38 3.80 9.67
CA ASN A 208 1.14 2.57 9.58
C ASN A 208 2.12 2.58 8.40
N PHE A 209 1.70 3.09 7.22
CA PHE A 209 2.60 3.30 6.08
C PHE A 209 3.72 4.27 6.42
N MET A 210 3.42 5.40 7.10
CA MET A 210 4.45 6.31 7.60
C MET A 210 5.48 5.58 8.47
N GLY A 211 5.03 4.72 9.39
CA GLY A 211 5.91 3.91 10.23
C GLY A 211 6.81 2.97 9.41
N ILE A 212 6.25 2.26 8.42
CA ILE A 212 7.00 1.37 7.54
C ILE A 212 8.11 2.12 6.80
N TYR A 213 7.80 3.25 6.17
CA TYR A 213 8.77 4.06 5.44
C TYR A 213 9.80 4.72 6.36
N TYR A 214 9.39 5.19 7.53
CA TYR A 214 10.29 5.73 8.54
C TYR A 214 11.31 4.70 9.02
N PHE A 215 10.86 3.52 9.47
CA PHE A 215 11.77 2.48 9.99
C PHE A 215 12.68 1.93 8.89
N SER A 216 12.21 1.86 7.66
CA SER A 216 13.05 1.52 6.51
C SER A 216 14.14 2.57 6.27
N ALA A 217 13.80 3.86 6.34
CA ALA A 217 14.73 4.97 6.15
C ALA A 217 15.82 5.04 7.23
N VAL A 218 15.49 4.74 8.49
CA VAL A 218 16.44 4.75 9.61
C VAL A 218 17.16 3.41 9.84
N ARG A 219 17.24 2.56 8.82
CA ARG A 219 17.92 1.26 8.83
C ARG A 219 17.41 0.31 9.91
N LYS A 220 16.10 0.29 10.15
CA LYS A 220 15.41 -0.65 11.04
C LYS A 220 14.39 -1.52 10.28
N PRO A 221 14.82 -2.26 9.24
CA PRO A 221 13.91 -3.02 8.37
C PRO A 221 13.09 -4.07 9.13
N LYS A 222 13.62 -4.63 10.22
CA LYS A 222 12.89 -5.59 11.07
C LYS A 222 11.62 -4.98 11.66
N MET A 223 11.64 -3.69 12.04
CA MET A 223 10.45 -3.00 12.54
C MET A 223 9.42 -2.76 11.42
N ALA A 224 9.88 -2.35 10.24
CA ALA A 224 9.02 -2.22 9.07
C ALA A 224 8.35 -3.54 8.69
N LEU A 225 9.13 -4.64 8.66
CA LEU A 225 8.62 -5.99 8.44
C LEU A 225 7.60 -6.42 9.49
N MET A 226 7.86 -6.15 10.75
CA MET A 226 6.94 -6.48 11.84
C MET A 226 5.58 -5.78 11.64
N ILE A 227 5.59 -4.48 11.32
CA ILE A 227 4.36 -3.72 11.06
C ILE A 227 3.60 -4.33 9.88
N SER A 228 4.28 -4.58 8.75
CA SER A 228 3.66 -5.17 7.56
C SER A 228 3.11 -6.58 7.83
N SER A 229 3.85 -7.43 8.55
CA SER A 229 3.42 -8.79 8.87
C SER A 229 2.27 -8.83 9.87
N LEU A 230 2.25 -7.93 10.85
CA LEU A 230 1.15 -7.84 11.82
C LEU A 230 -0.17 -7.52 11.10
N ARG A 231 -0.19 -6.52 10.24
CA ARG A 231 -1.40 -6.11 9.53
C ARG A 231 -1.85 -7.10 8.47
N GLY A 232 -0.90 -7.76 7.79
CA GLY A 232 -1.19 -8.63 6.64
C GLY A 232 -1.48 -10.09 6.99
N PHE A 233 -0.99 -10.59 8.13
CA PHE A 233 -1.12 -12.00 8.49
C PHE A 233 -1.55 -12.22 9.94
N PHE A 234 -0.75 -11.71 10.88
CA PHE A 234 -0.90 -12.12 12.27
C PHE A 234 -2.14 -11.56 12.95
N LEU A 235 -2.55 -10.34 12.65
CA LEU A 235 -3.73 -9.73 13.26
C LEU A 235 -4.99 -9.95 12.43
N ILE A 236 -4.89 -9.93 11.10
CA ILE A 236 -6.09 -9.98 10.25
C ILE A 236 -6.87 -11.29 10.43
N VAL A 237 -6.17 -12.43 10.53
CA VAL A 237 -6.81 -13.74 10.66
C VAL A 237 -7.62 -13.83 11.96
N PRO A 238 -7.03 -13.69 13.16
CA PRO A 238 -7.80 -13.80 14.41
C PRO A 238 -8.85 -12.70 14.55
N VAL A 239 -8.55 -11.46 14.17
CA VAL A 239 -9.50 -10.35 14.28
C VAL A 239 -10.71 -10.58 13.38
N LEU A 240 -10.50 -10.97 12.11
CA LEU A 240 -11.58 -11.26 11.19
C LEU A 240 -12.50 -12.38 11.72
N PHE A 241 -11.95 -13.52 12.13
CA PHE A 241 -12.75 -14.63 12.65
C PHE A 241 -13.50 -14.29 13.95
N ILE A 242 -12.87 -13.57 14.86
CA ILE A 242 -13.53 -13.13 16.11
C ILE A 242 -14.68 -12.17 15.78
N LEU A 243 -14.43 -11.15 14.95
CA LEU A 243 -15.45 -10.16 14.62
C LEU A 243 -16.59 -10.74 13.78
N VAL A 244 -16.31 -11.66 12.89
CA VAL A 244 -17.33 -12.39 12.12
C VAL A 244 -18.21 -13.22 13.06
N LYS A 245 -17.64 -13.91 14.02
CA LYS A 245 -18.41 -14.68 15.02
C LYS A 245 -19.29 -13.80 15.90
N LEU A 246 -18.84 -12.59 16.24
CA LEU A 246 -19.58 -11.68 17.14
C LEU A 246 -20.61 -10.81 16.40
N LEU A 247 -20.28 -10.34 15.20
CA LEU A 247 -21.01 -9.28 14.49
C LEU A 247 -21.46 -9.68 13.08
N GLY A 248 -21.19 -10.92 12.63
CA GLY A 248 -21.51 -11.39 11.29
C GLY A 248 -20.85 -10.55 10.19
N LEU A 249 -21.65 -10.14 9.20
CA LEU A 249 -21.20 -9.35 8.07
C LEU A 249 -20.59 -7.99 8.47
N THR A 250 -21.14 -7.34 9.49
CA THR A 250 -20.60 -6.08 10.02
C THR A 250 -19.19 -6.26 10.55
N GLY A 251 -18.91 -7.42 11.17
CA GLY A 251 -17.59 -7.79 11.64
C GLY A 251 -16.54 -7.89 10.54
N VAL A 252 -16.93 -8.34 9.34
CA VAL A 252 -16.02 -8.36 8.18
C VAL A 252 -15.54 -6.95 7.86
N TRP A 253 -16.45 -5.98 7.79
CA TRP A 253 -16.11 -4.59 7.44
C TRP A 253 -15.30 -3.87 8.52
N LEU A 254 -15.47 -4.26 9.77
CA LEU A 254 -14.72 -3.71 10.91
C LEU A 254 -13.34 -4.37 11.10
N ALA A 255 -13.08 -5.50 10.45
CA ALA A 255 -11.82 -6.22 10.66
C ALA A 255 -10.59 -5.37 10.30
N MET A 256 -10.58 -4.70 9.14
CA MET A 256 -9.45 -3.83 8.74
C MET A 256 -9.28 -2.60 9.65
N PRO A 257 -10.33 -1.83 9.99
CA PRO A 257 -10.21 -0.77 11.00
C PRO A 257 -9.57 -1.21 12.31
N VAL A 258 -10.00 -2.35 12.86
CA VAL A 258 -9.44 -2.86 14.12
C VAL A 258 -7.98 -3.29 13.95
N VAL A 259 -7.66 -4.01 12.88
CA VAL A 259 -6.27 -4.44 12.59
C VAL A 259 -5.35 -3.23 12.43
N GLU A 260 -5.75 -2.23 11.66
CA GLU A 260 -4.94 -1.04 11.42
C GLU A 260 -4.76 -0.21 12.71
N PHE A 261 -5.81 -0.10 13.52
CA PHE A 261 -5.75 0.58 14.82
C PHE A 261 -4.80 -0.13 15.79
N VAL A 262 -4.91 -1.45 15.94
CA VAL A 262 -4.02 -2.24 16.82
C VAL A 262 -2.58 -2.18 16.33
N THR A 263 -2.37 -2.31 15.02
CA THR A 263 -1.03 -2.20 14.41
C THR A 263 -0.42 -0.82 14.68
N PHE A 264 -1.19 0.25 14.53
CA PHE A 264 -0.76 1.60 14.85
C PHE A 264 -0.34 1.75 16.32
N GLY A 265 -1.12 1.21 17.25
CA GLY A 265 -0.78 1.18 18.67
C GLY A 265 0.55 0.48 18.94
N LEU A 266 0.75 -0.71 18.37
CA LEU A 266 2.00 -1.46 18.50
C LEU A 266 3.19 -0.74 17.84
N MET A 267 3.00 -0.12 16.68
CA MET A 267 3.99 0.70 16.02
C MET A 267 4.40 1.89 16.88
N LEU A 268 3.45 2.57 17.51
CA LEU A 268 3.71 3.72 18.39
C LEU A 268 4.52 3.30 19.62
N VAL A 269 4.18 2.19 20.25
CA VAL A 269 4.96 1.62 21.37
C VAL A 269 6.40 1.32 20.92
N GLY A 270 6.58 0.67 19.77
CA GLY A 270 7.89 0.40 19.19
C GLY A 270 8.70 1.67 18.91
N TYR A 271 8.05 2.70 18.37
CA TYR A 271 8.68 4.00 18.12
C TYR A 271 9.12 4.69 19.42
N LEU A 272 8.28 4.71 20.46
CA LEU A 272 8.59 5.31 21.74
C LEU A 272 9.73 4.59 22.45
N ALA A 273 9.74 3.26 22.42
CA ALA A 273 10.82 2.45 22.97
C ALA A 273 12.15 2.74 22.26
N TYR A 274 12.15 2.82 20.91
CA TYR A 274 13.33 3.16 20.13
C TYR A 274 13.84 4.59 20.43
N ARG A 275 12.96 5.56 20.51
CA ARG A 275 13.30 6.94 20.87
C ARG A 275 13.94 7.05 22.25
N ASN A 276 13.41 6.32 23.25
CA ASN A 276 13.96 6.30 24.60
C ASN A 276 15.37 5.63 24.63
N TYR A 277 15.55 4.59 23.85
CA TYR A 277 16.88 3.96 23.67
C TYR A 277 17.90 4.96 23.11
N LEU A 278 17.54 5.74 22.08
CA LEU A 278 18.44 6.75 21.49
C LEU A 278 18.78 7.86 22.50
N LYS A 279 17.81 8.36 23.26
CA LYS A 279 18.05 9.37 24.29
C LYS A 279 19.01 8.89 25.39
N LYS A 280 18.88 7.63 25.82
CA LYS A 280 19.80 7.04 26.80
C LYS A 280 21.21 6.94 26.26
N ARG A 281 21.38 6.64 24.98
CA ARG A 281 22.68 6.54 24.33
C ARG A 281 23.35 7.91 24.16
N GLU A 282 22.59 8.95 23.80
CA GLU A 282 23.07 10.35 23.72
C GLU A 282 23.47 10.92 25.10
N ALA A 283 22.90 10.40 26.19
CA ALA A 283 23.23 10.86 27.56
C ALA A 283 24.48 10.18 28.15
N VAL A 284 24.99 9.12 27.51
CA VAL A 284 26.19 8.35 27.94
C VAL A 284 27.43 8.71 27.11
N THR A 285 27.24 9.36 25.96
CA THR A 285 28.30 9.93 25.10
C THR A 285 28.49 11.42 25.40
#